data_05d0c4c4738760df1379099f681b0b95
#
_entry.id   05d0c4c4738760df1379099f681b0b95
#
_cell.length_a   1.000
_cell.length_b   1.000
_cell.length_c   1.000
_cell.angle_alpha   90.00
_cell.angle_beta   90.00
_cell.angle_gamma   90.00
#
_symmetry.space_group_name_H-M   'P 1'
#
loop_
_entity.id
_entity.type
_entity.pdbx_description
1 polymer ?
#
loop_
_entity_poly.entity_id
_entity_poly.type
_entity_poly.pdbx_seq_one_letter_code
_entity_poly.pdbx_strand_id
1 'polypeptide(L)'
;MKKKITATVLSQKEIAPRIFDMWIATELAACAKAGQFIGVYPKDRSTLLPRPISICQVNDKKDALRIVYRIAGQGTAEFSSYCEGDSVEILGTLGNGFPTEAAEGKKVFLMGGGIGIPPMLELARELPASAEQQIIVGYRDDQLFLKEDLEKNGTVYIATEDGSVGTKGNVMNAIEENHLQADVIFACGPMPM
;
A
#
# COMPACT_ATOMS: atom_id res chain seq x y z
N MET A 1 22.20 -8.76 5.37
CA MET A 1 22.40 -7.45 6.05
C MET A 1 21.61 -6.40 5.30
N LYS A 2 20.71 -5.67 5.98
CA LYS A 2 19.89 -4.64 5.33
C LYS A 2 20.81 -3.50 4.87
N LYS A 3 20.76 -3.14 3.58
CA LYS A 3 21.70 -2.23 2.95
C LYS A 3 20.96 -0.97 2.47
N LYS A 4 21.59 0.19 2.67
CA LYS A 4 21.19 1.43 2.02
C LYS A 4 21.70 1.40 0.59
N ILE A 5 20.85 1.61 -0.37
CA ILE A 5 21.18 1.61 -1.80
C ILE A 5 20.60 2.84 -2.50
N THR A 6 21.20 3.18 -3.62
CA THR A 6 20.65 4.19 -4.54
C THR A 6 19.79 3.47 -5.58
N ALA A 7 18.57 3.93 -5.74
CA ALA A 7 17.59 3.44 -6.69
C ALA A 7 17.19 4.56 -7.66
N THR A 8 16.48 4.22 -8.74
CA THR A 8 16.05 5.18 -9.75
C THR A 8 14.54 5.27 -9.80
N VAL A 9 13.98 6.46 -9.79
CA VAL A 9 12.56 6.70 -10.01
C VAL A 9 12.24 6.38 -11.48
N LEU A 10 11.31 5.45 -11.70
CA LEU A 10 10.83 5.08 -13.04
C LEU A 10 9.63 5.93 -13.46
N SER A 11 8.78 6.27 -12.53
CA SER A 11 7.64 7.15 -12.75
C SER A 11 7.11 7.68 -11.44
N GLN A 12 6.46 8.82 -11.48
CA GLN A 12 5.69 9.36 -10.37
C GLN A 12 4.49 10.13 -10.87
N LYS A 13 3.36 10.01 -10.16
CA LYS A 13 2.15 10.78 -10.42
C LYS A 13 1.36 11.01 -9.13
N GLU A 14 0.65 12.12 -9.06
CA GLU A 14 -0.38 12.33 -8.05
C GLU A 14 -1.64 11.57 -8.47
N ILE A 15 -2.14 10.68 -7.59
CA ILE A 15 -3.31 9.81 -7.87
C ILE A 15 -4.56 10.21 -7.07
N ALA A 16 -4.38 11.05 -6.06
CA ALA A 16 -5.42 11.74 -5.31
C ALA A 16 -4.77 12.95 -4.61
N PRO A 17 -5.50 13.94 -4.11
CA PRO A 17 -4.92 15.12 -3.48
C PRO A 17 -3.89 14.75 -2.41
N ARG A 18 -2.63 15.15 -2.65
CA ARG A 18 -1.46 14.87 -1.81
C ARG A 18 -1.10 13.39 -1.67
N ILE A 19 -1.60 12.50 -2.53
CA ILE A 19 -1.24 11.08 -2.58
C ILE A 19 -0.52 10.80 -3.89
N PHE A 20 0.70 10.31 -3.78
CA PHE A 20 1.61 10.06 -4.88
C PHE A 20 1.88 8.57 -5.05
N ASP A 21 1.93 8.15 -6.29
CA ASP A 21 2.26 6.80 -6.76
C ASP A 21 3.63 6.87 -7.45
N MET A 22 4.62 6.18 -6.90
CA MET A 22 5.99 6.18 -7.39
C MET A 22 6.47 4.76 -7.65
N TRP A 23 7.00 4.52 -8.85
CA TRP A 23 7.74 3.31 -9.18
C TRP A 23 9.25 3.55 -9.08
N ILE A 24 9.97 2.61 -8.47
CA ILE A 24 11.41 2.70 -8.20
C ILE A 24 12.09 1.44 -8.71
N ALA A 25 13.05 1.58 -9.63
CA ALA A 25 13.91 0.47 -10.05
C ALA A 25 14.89 0.12 -8.93
N THR A 26 14.89 -1.14 -8.49
CA THR A 26 15.72 -1.59 -7.37
C THR A 26 15.84 -3.10 -7.28
N GLU A 27 17.03 -3.60 -6.96
CA GLU A 27 17.29 -5.03 -6.66
C GLU A 27 16.51 -5.55 -5.44
N LEU A 28 16.01 -4.68 -4.56
CA LEU A 28 15.21 -5.07 -3.40
C LEU A 28 13.89 -5.73 -3.79
N ALA A 29 13.40 -5.45 -4.99
CA ALA A 29 12.16 -6.03 -5.52
C ALA A 29 12.21 -7.56 -5.61
N ALA A 30 13.39 -8.13 -5.86
CA ALA A 30 13.57 -9.58 -6.01
C ALA A 30 13.23 -10.38 -4.73
N CYS A 31 13.31 -9.75 -3.56
CA CYS A 31 13.07 -10.42 -2.27
C CYS A 31 12.00 -9.71 -1.41
N ALA A 32 11.34 -8.70 -1.95
CA ALA A 32 10.28 -7.99 -1.26
C ALA A 32 9.03 -8.87 -1.10
N LYS A 33 8.30 -8.69 0.00
CA LYS A 33 7.08 -9.40 0.35
C LYS A 33 5.98 -8.44 0.78
N ALA A 34 4.74 -8.85 0.60
CA ALA A 34 3.57 -8.12 1.09
C ALA A 34 3.68 -7.78 2.58
N GLY A 35 3.35 -6.54 2.95
CA GLY A 35 3.44 -6.03 4.32
C GLY A 35 4.82 -5.53 4.74
N GLN A 36 5.83 -5.66 3.89
CA GLN A 36 7.12 -5.01 4.10
C GLN A 36 7.08 -3.55 3.66
N PHE A 37 8.08 -2.80 4.09
CA PHE A 37 8.25 -1.39 3.76
C PHE A 37 9.72 -1.07 3.46
N ILE A 38 9.95 0.09 2.90
CA ILE A 38 11.29 0.66 2.69
C ILE A 38 11.42 1.99 3.44
N GLY A 39 12.64 2.30 3.88
CA GLY A 39 12.98 3.64 4.37
C GLY A 39 13.47 4.48 3.21
N VAL A 40 12.74 5.55 2.85
CA VAL A 40 13.12 6.49 1.79
C VAL A 40 13.81 7.70 2.41
N TYR A 41 15.02 7.99 1.96
CA TYR A 41 15.81 9.12 2.47
C TYR A 41 15.55 10.37 1.63
N PRO A 42 15.22 11.50 2.26
CA PRO A 42 15.25 12.80 1.59
C PRO A 42 16.67 13.16 1.17
N LYS A 43 16.80 13.93 0.10
CA LYS A 43 18.10 14.53 -0.34
C LYS A 43 18.50 15.68 0.56
N ASP A 44 17.52 16.40 1.12
CA ASP A 44 17.76 17.48 2.07
C ASP A 44 18.41 16.95 3.36
N ARG A 45 19.67 17.33 3.58
CA ARG A 45 20.48 16.92 4.72
C ARG A 45 19.96 17.44 6.08
N SER A 46 19.06 18.42 6.09
CA SER A 46 18.37 18.84 7.30
C SER A 46 17.34 17.83 7.79
N THR A 47 16.94 16.90 6.92
CA THR A 47 15.96 15.85 7.18
C THR A 47 16.63 14.48 7.28
N LEU A 48 17.26 14.21 8.43
CA LEU A 48 18.19 13.09 8.63
C LEU A 48 17.56 11.69 8.56
N LEU A 49 16.31 11.53 8.99
CA LEU A 49 15.69 10.21 9.12
C LEU A 49 14.98 9.80 7.83
N PRO A 50 15.05 8.51 7.45
CA PRO A 50 14.25 8.00 6.34
C PRO A 50 12.76 7.99 6.68
N ARG A 51 11.92 8.08 5.66
CA ARG A 51 10.47 7.94 5.78
C ARG A 51 10.09 6.49 5.52
N PRO A 52 9.48 5.79 6.48
CA PRO A 52 8.99 4.43 6.25
C PRO A 52 7.77 4.48 5.33
N ILE A 53 7.87 3.84 4.18
CA ILE A 53 6.79 3.75 3.20
C ILE A 53 6.56 2.28 2.87
N SER A 54 5.33 1.82 3.03
CA SER A 54 4.94 0.44 2.70
C SER A 54 5.10 0.16 1.22
N ILE A 55 5.50 -1.06 0.90
CA ILE A 55 5.51 -1.57 -0.47
C ILE A 55 4.05 -1.77 -0.89
N CYS A 56 3.67 -1.09 -1.97
CA CYS A 56 2.33 -1.20 -2.57
C CYS A 56 2.27 -2.36 -3.55
N GLN A 57 3.33 -2.55 -4.34
CA GLN A 57 3.40 -3.59 -5.36
C GLN A 57 4.83 -3.88 -5.76
N VAL A 58 5.10 -5.15 -6.11
CA VAL A 58 6.30 -5.60 -6.83
C VAL A 58 5.91 -5.85 -8.29
N ASN A 59 6.70 -5.37 -9.25
CA ASN A 59 6.41 -5.66 -10.65
C ASN A 59 6.72 -7.14 -11.01
N ASP A 60 6.15 -7.62 -12.11
CA ASP A 60 6.26 -9.03 -12.50
C ASP A 60 7.70 -9.48 -12.80
N LYS A 61 8.57 -8.55 -13.21
CA LYS A 61 10.01 -8.81 -13.43
C LYS A 61 10.80 -8.86 -12.13
N LYS A 62 10.22 -8.45 -11.01
CA LYS A 62 10.87 -8.33 -9.69
C LYS A 62 12.14 -7.46 -9.71
N ASP A 63 12.10 -6.37 -10.48
CA ASP A 63 13.18 -5.38 -10.59
C ASP A 63 12.74 -3.96 -10.22
N ALA A 64 11.44 -3.77 -9.88
CA ALA A 64 10.91 -2.48 -9.43
C ALA A 64 9.88 -2.65 -8.32
N LEU A 65 9.86 -1.67 -7.40
CA LEU A 65 8.88 -1.50 -6.33
C LEU A 65 7.97 -0.32 -6.62
N ARG A 66 6.68 -0.49 -6.37
CA ARG A 66 5.69 0.60 -6.32
C ARG A 66 5.47 0.98 -4.86
N ILE A 67 5.57 2.25 -4.58
CA ILE A 67 5.19 2.83 -3.29
C ILE A 67 4.12 3.89 -3.51
N VAL A 68 3.14 3.92 -2.60
CA VAL A 68 2.13 4.98 -2.58
C VAL A 68 2.21 5.67 -1.22
N TYR A 69 2.34 6.99 -1.23
CA TYR A 69 2.53 7.76 -0.02
C TYR A 69 1.73 9.07 -0.03
N ARG A 70 1.43 9.58 1.15
CA ARG A 70 0.80 10.88 1.35
C ARG A 70 1.83 11.91 1.80
N ILE A 71 1.71 13.13 1.30
CA ILE A 71 2.49 14.26 1.83
C ILE A 71 2.02 14.53 3.28
N ALA A 72 2.89 14.20 4.25
CA ALA A 72 2.64 14.38 5.68
C ALA A 72 3.65 15.31 6.36
N GLY A 73 4.74 15.67 5.68
CA GLY A 73 5.80 16.55 6.19
C GLY A 73 6.87 16.83 5.13
N GLN A 74 7.94 17.52 5.51
CA GLN A 74 9.00 17.98 4.59
C GLN A 74 9.58 16.87 3.71
N GLY A 75 9.94 15.71 4.28
CA GLY A 75 10.53 14.62 3.50
C GLY A 75 9.58 14.07 2.43
N THR A 76 8.31 13.84 2.75
CA THR A 76 7.32 13.39 1.76
C THR A 76 6.92 14.49 0.77
N ALA A 77 7.02 15.77 1.17
CA ALA A 77 6.86 16.89 0.26
C ALA A 77 8.04 16.98 -0.72
N GLU A 78 9.25 16.71 -0.27
CA GLU A 78 10.41 16.62 -1.17
C GLU A 78 10.23 15.49 -2.18
N PHE A 79 9.78 14.30 -1.74
CA PHE A 79 9.59 13.17 -2.65
C PHE A 79 8.60 13.50 -3.76
N SER A 80 7.55 14.31 -3.50
CA SER A 80 6.55 14.67 -4.50
C SER A 80 7.12 15.52 -5.67
N SER A 81 8.32 16.04 -5.53
CA SER A 81 9.02 16.75 -6.60
C SER A 81 9.92 15.88 -7.48
N TYR A 82 10.07 14.58 -7.14
CA TYR A 82 10.92 13.69 -7.93
C TYR A 82 10.28 13.36 -9.28
N CYS A 83 11.13 13.22 -10.29
CA CYS A 83 10.74 12.89 -11.65
C CYS A 83 11.40 11.59 -12.11
N GLU A 84 10.93 11.05 -13.23
CA GLU A 84 11.58 9.93 -13.91
C GLU A 84 13.06 10.19 -14.13
N GLY A 85 13.90 9.21 -13.81
CA GLY A 85 15.37 9.30 -13.86
C GLY A 85 16.04 9.84 -12.61
N ASP A 86 15.28 10.41 -11.66
CA ASP A 86 15.87 10.87 -10.39
C ASP A 86 16.40 9.72 -9.55
N SER A 87 17.52 9.98 -8.87
CA SER A 87 18.07 9.05 -7.88
C SER A 87 17.38 9.23 -6.53
N VAL A 88 17.07 8.13 -5.86
CA VAL A 88 16.53 8.09 -4.51
C VAL A 88 17.30 7.09 -3.65
N GLU A 89 17.68 7.48 -2.45
CA GLU A 89 18.33 6.58 -1.50
C GLU A 89 17.27 5.84 -0.68
N ILE A 90 17.34 4.51 -0.68
CA ILE A 90 16.41 3.65 0.05
C ILE A 90 17.12 2.64 0.94
N LEU A 91 16.49 2.28 2.04
CA LEU A 91 16.91 1.21 2.95
C LEU A 91 15.82 0.14 3.00
N GLY A 92 16.16 -1.10 2.77
CA GLY A 92 15.13 -2.14 2.90
C GLY A 92 15.60 -3.51 2.43
N THR A 93 14.69 -4.47 2.28
CA THR A 93 13.28 -4.42 2.73
C THR A 93 13.20 -4.54 4.25
N LEU A 94 12.27 -3.85 4.87
CA LEU A 94 12.09 -3.78 6.32
C LEU A 94 10.76 -4.45 6.72
N GLY A 95 10.68 -4.95 7.95
CA GLY A 95 9.50 -5.68 8.44
C GLY A 95 9.52 -7.17 8.07
N ASN A 96 8.56 -7.92 8.63
CA ASN A 96 8.48 -9.37 8.48
C ASN A 96 7.57 -9.82 7.32
N GLY A 97 6.71 -8.92 6.82
CA GLY A 97 5.64 -9.26 5.88
C GLY A 97 4.41 -9.84 6.58
N PHE A 98 3.37 -10.09 5.81
CA PHE A 98 2.18 -10.79 6.28
C PHE A 98 2.39 -12.31 6.21
N PRO A 99 1.81 -13.10 7.15
CA PRO A 99 1.83 -14.57 7.09
C PRO A 99 0.76 -15.06 6.10
N THR A 100 1.04 -14.98 4.80
CA THR A 100 0.09 -15.28 3.72
C THR A 100 -0.37 -16.73 3.71
N GLU A 101 0.44 -17.66 4.22
CA GLU A 101 0.10 -19.07 4.39
C GLU A 101 -1.09 -19.30 5.33
N ALA A 102 -1.37 -18.38 6.24
CA ALA A 102 -2.52 -18.47 7.15
C ALA A 102 -3.87 -18.36 6.41
N ALA A 103 -3.87 -17.88 5.17
CA ALA A 103 -5.04 -17.67 4.33
C ALA A 103 -5.43 -18.89 3.48
N GLU A 104 -4.63 -19.97 3.47
CA GLU A 104 -4.85 -21.11 2.58
C GLU A 104 -6.20 -21.78 2.84
N GLY A 105 -7.05 -21.83 1.80
CA GLY A 105 -8.40 -22.42 1.85
C GLY A 105 -9.42 -21.67 2.72
N LYS A 106 -9.15 -20.41 3.07
CA LYS A 106 -9.97 -19.63 4.00
C LYS A 106 -10.62 -18.41 3.35
N LYS A 107 -11.68 -17.92 4.00
CA LYS A 107 -12.23 -16.59 3.73
C LYS A 107 -11.37 -15.53 4.42
N VAL A 108 -10.97 -14.53 3.66
CA VAL A 108 -9.97 -13.57 4.11
C VAL A 108 -10.47 -12.14 3.93
N PHE A 109 -10.41 -11.35 5.00
CA PHE A 109 -10.53 -9.90 4.89
C PHE A 109 -9.16 -9.26 4.69
N LEU A 110 -9.07 -8.42 3.64
CA LEU A 110 -7.99 -7.47 3.47
C LEU A 110 -8.55 -6.07 3.75
N MET A 111 -8.27 -5.54 4.93
CA MET A 111 -8.84 -4.28 5.41
C MET A 111 -7.81 -3.16 5.28
N GLY A 112 -8.12 -2.16 4.46
CA GLY A 112 -7.27 -0.99 4.25
C GLY A 112 -7.97 0.32 4.56
N GLY A 113 -7.37 1.22 5.35
CA GLY A 113 -7.90 2.55 5.60
C GLY A 113 -6.96 3.67 5.18
N GLY A 114 -7.39 4.60 4.34
CA GLY A 114 -6.59 5.72 3.86
C GLY A 114 -5.24 5.27 3.30
N ILE A 115 -4.11 5.78 3.85
CA ILE A 115 -2.77 5.39 3.39
C ILE A 115 -2.35 3.97 3.82
N GLY A 116 -3.20 3.22 4.51
CA GLY A 116 -3.05 1.79 4.75
C GLY A 116 -3.59 0.91 3.61
N ILE A 117 -4.27 1.47 2.62
CA ILE A 117 -4.78 0.75 1.44
C ILE A 117 -3.64 0.21 0.55
N PRO A 118 -2.57 0.97 0.23
CA PRO A 118 -1.53 0.52 -0.68
C PRO A 118 -0.92 -0.85 -0.35
N PRO A 119 -0.53 -1.20 0.88
CA PRO A 119 0.04 -2.51 1.19
C PRO A 119 -0.94 -3.68 0.99
N MET A 120 -2.24 -3.43 0.94
CA MET A 120 -3.24 -4.46 0.66
C MET A 120 -3.18 -4.95 -0.79
N LEU A 121 -2.65 -4.14 -1.72
CA LEU A 121 -2.57 -4.54 -3.13
C LEU A 121 -1.57 -5.68 -3.33
N GLU A 122 -0.34 -5.57 -2.83
CA GLU A 122 0.63 -6.68 -2.95
C GLU A 122 0.18 -7.89 -2.14
N LEU A 123 -0.45 -7.67 -0.97
CA LEU A 123 -1.02 -8.77 -0.20
C LEU A 123 -2.07 -9.54 -1.01
N ALA A 124 -3.00 -8.84 -1.66
CA ALA A 124 -4.02 -9.47 -2.50
C ALA A 124 -3.41 -10.31 -3.65
N ARG A 125 -2.25 -9.89 -4.18
CA ARG A 125 -1.52 -10.59 -5.24
C ARG A 125 -0.74 -11.82 -4.74
N GLU A 126 -0.23 -11.77 -3.49
CA GLU A 126 0.58 -12.83 -2.89
C GLU A 126 -0.25 -13.91 -2.17
N LEU A 127 -1.53 -13.67 -1.89
CA LEU A 127 -2.37 -14.67 -1.23
C LEU A 127 -2.49 -15.94 -2.07
N PRO A 128 -2.60 -17.12 -1.41
CA PRO A 128 -2.85 -18.39 -2.11
C PRO A 128 -4.10 -18.33 -2.99
N ALA A 129 -4.06 -18.96 -4.15
CA ALA A 129 -5.21 -19.03 -5.07
C ALA A 129 -6.45 -19.71 -4.44
N SER A 130 -6.28 -20.47 -3.37
CA SER A 130 -7.34 -21.10 -2.59
C SER A 130 -8.01 -20.15 -1.59
N ALA A 131 -7.47 -18.95 -1.37
CA ALA A 131 -8.05 -17.95 -0.47
C ALA A 131 -9.23 -17.23 -1.14
N GLU A 132 -10.37 -17.16 -0.43
CA GLU A 132 -11.51 -16.35 -0.86
C GLU A 132 -11.34 -14.92 -0.32
N GLN A 133 -10.86 -14.02 -1.19
CA GLN A 133 -10.50 -12.67 -0.80
C GLN A 133 -11.70 -11.71 -0.85
N GLN A 134 -11.91 -10.98 0.24
CA GLN A 134 -12.83 -9.87 0.36
C GLN A 134 -12.01 -8.64 0.77
N ILE A 135 -11.91 -7.65 -0.12
CA ILE A 135 -11.08 -6.46 0.07
C ILE A 135 -11.98 -5.33 0.56
N ILE A 136 -11.80 -4.89 1.79
CA ILE A 136 -12.60 -3.85 2.41
C ILE A 136 -11.75 -2.59 2.58
N VAL A 137 -12.12 -1.51 1.89
CA VAL A 137 -11.32 -0.29 1.87
C VAL A 137 -12.11 0.93 2.34
N GLY A 138 -11.50 1.67 3.25
CA GLY A 138 -12.05 2.89 3.81
C GLY A 138 -11.35 4.13 3.26
N TYR A 139 -12.13 5.03 2.68
CA TYR A 139 -11.68 6.34 2.21
C TYR A 139 -12.36 7.45 3.02
N ARG A 140 -11.86 8.64 2.91
CA ARG A 140 -12.49 9.81 3.51
C ARG A 140 -13.67 10.33 2.67
N ASP A 141 -13.51 10.27 1.36
CA ASP A 141 -14.40 10.83 0.35
C ASP A 141 -14.34 9.99 -0.94
N ASP A 142 -14.79 10.53 -2.06
CA ASP A 142 -14.84 9.88 -3.37
C ASP A 142 -13.47 9.71 -4.08
N GLN A 143 -12.36 10.04 -3.42
CA GLN A 143 -11.01 9.87 -3.97
C GLN A 143 -10.53 8.41 -3.82
N LEU A 144 -11.06 7.54 -4.66
CA LEU A 144 -10.89 6.08 -4.58
C LEU A 144 -9.59 5.58 -5.26
N PHE A 145 -8.44 6.08 -4.81
CA PHE A 145 -7.14 5.66 -5.36
C PHE A 145 -6.92 4.15 -5.19
N LEU A 146 -6.29 3.51 -6.18
CA LEU A 146 -6.02 2.06 -6.27
C LEU A 146 -7.26 1.14 -6.36
N LYS A 147 -8.48 1.68 -6.43
CA LYS A 147 -9.71 0.86 -6.53
C LYS A 147 -9.64 -0.14 -7.69
N GLU A 148 -9.34 0.35 -8.90
CA GLU A 148 -9.26 -0.49 -10.10
C GLU A 148 -8.16 -1.57 -10.01
N ASP A 149 -7.04 -1.28 -9.33
CA ASP A 149 -5.98 -2.25 -9.13
C ASP A 149 -6.38 -3.34 -8.13
N LEU A 150 -7.12 -2.98 -7.08
CA LEU A 150 -7.64 -3.93 -6.10
C LEU A 150 -8.73 -4.83 -6.70
N GLU A 151 -9.63 -4.29 -7.51
CA GLU A 151 -10.70 -5.04 -8.18
C GLU A 151 -10.20 -6.17 -9.11
N LYS A 152 -8.95 -6.08 -9.58
CA LYS A 152 -8.31 -7.15 -10.37
C LYS A 152 -7.99 -8.40 -9.55
N ASN A 153 -7.98 -8.29 -8.21
CA ASN A 153 -7.52 -9.34 -7.32
C ASN A 153 -8.66 -9.94 -6.46
N GLY A 154 -9.82 -9.31 -6.38
CA GLY A 154 -10.93 -9.82 -5.57
C GLY A 154 -12.12 -8.87 -5.53
N THR A 155 -13.14 -9.23 -4.76
CA THR A 155 -14.31 -8.38 -4.56
C THR A 155 -13.97 -7.24 -3.62
N VAL A 156 -14.20 -6.00 -4.06
CA VAL A 156 -13.90 -4.78 -3.29
C VAL A 156 -15.17 -4.20 -2.70
N TYR A 157 -15.18 -3.98 -1.40
CA TYR A 157 -16.20 -3.28 -0.63
C TYR A 157 -15.65 -1.94 -0.17
N ILE A 158 -16.38 -0.87 -0.45
CA ILE A 158 -15.95 0.50 -0.20
C ILE A 158 -16.76 1.11 0.92
N ALA A 159 -16.08 1.75 1.87
CA ALA A 159 -16.68 2.67 2.81
C ALA A 159 -16.09 4.07 2.62
N THR A 160 -16.92 5.10 2.74
CA THR A 160 -16.48 6.51 2.77
C THR A 160 -17.04 7.21 4.00
N GLU A 161 -16.20 8.00 4.68
CA GLU A 161 -16.61 8.70 5.90
C GLU A 161 -17.81 9.63 5.64
N ASP A 162 -17.82 10.32 4.51
CA ASP A 162 -18.87 11.25 4.11
C ASP A 162 -20.11 10.56 3.47
N GLY A 163 -19.98 9.29 3.06
CA GLY A 163 -21.02 8.53 2.38
C GLY A 163 -21.16 8.85 0.89
N SER A 164 -20.14 9.44 0.27
CA SER A 164 -20.16 9.79 -1.16
C SER A 164 -20.16 8.57 -2.08
N VAL A 165 -19.49 7.47 -1.66
CA VAL A 165 -19.44 6.19 -2.42
C VAL A 165 -19.49 5.01 -1.46
N GLY A 166 -20.24 3.97 -1.82
CA GLY A 166 -20.35 2.74 -1.04
C GLY A 166 -21.06 2.94 0.31
N THR A 167 -20.64 2.20 1.31
CA THR A 167 -21.17 2.29 2.67
C THR A 167 -20.70 3.57 3.35
N LYS A 168 -21.63 4.29 3.98
CA LYS A 168 -21.28 5.45 4.80
C LYS A 168 -20.64 5.02 6.12
N GLY A 169 -19.44 5.54 6.41
CA GLY A 169 -18.72 5.27 7.65
C GLY A 169 -17.34 4.67 7.41
N ASN A 170 -16.97 3.66 8.18
CA ASN A 170 -15.67 2.99 8.11
C ASN A 170 -15.80 1.54 7.59
N VAL A 171 -14.69 0.83 7.55
CA VAL A 171 -14.63 -0.56 7.03
C VAL A 171 -15.52 -1.53 7.82
N MET A 172 -15.74 -1.28 9.12
CA MET A 172 -16.64 -2.13 9.93
C MET A 172 -18.09 -1.97 9.51
N ASN A 173 -18.51 -0.74 9.16
CA ASN A 173 -19.86 -0.50 8.63
C ASN A 173 -20.07 -1.22 7.30
N ALA A 174 -19.05 -1.25 6.42
CA ALA A 174 -19.13 -2.01 5.17
C ALA A 174 -19.27 -3.54 5.42
N ILE A 175 -18.55 -4.07 6.40
CA ILE A 175 -18.67 -5.48 6.80
C ILE A 175 -20.08 -5.80 7.30
N GLU A 176 -20.63 -4.98 8.17
CA GLU A 176 -21.97 -5.16 8.75
C GLU A 176 -23.05 -5.06 7.68
N GLU A 177 -23.02 -4.01 6.84
CA GLU A 177 -24.04 -3.77 5.80
C GLU A 177 -24.07 -4.88 4.76
N ASN A 178 -22.89 -5.43 4.39
CA ASN A 178 -22.80 -6.49 3.40
C ASN A 178 -22.79 -7.90 4.02
N HIS A 179 -23.00 -8.03 5.33
CA HIS A 179 -23.04 -9.31 6.07
C HIS A 179 -21.82 -10.19 5.81
N LEU A 180 -20.63 -9.58 5.72
CA LEU A 180 -19.38 -10.26 5.39
C LEU A 180 -18.88 -11.09 6.58
N GLN A 181 -18.18 -12.18 6.28
CA GLN A 181 -17.54 -13.05 7.26
C GLN A 181 -16.18 -13.51 6.75
N ALA A 182 -15.22 -13.66 7.66
CA ALA A 182 -13.90 -14.17 7.34
C ALA A 182 -13.34 -15.03 8.48
N ASP A 183 -12.44 -15.95 8.11
CA ASP A 183 -11.67 -16.79 9.02
C ASP A 183 -10.35 -16.10 9.43
N VAL A 184 -9.82 -15.25 8.54
CA VAL A 184 -8.57 -14.52 8.71
C VAL A 184 -8.74 -13.05 8.32
N ILE A 185 -8.16 -12.16 9.10
CA ILE A 185 -8.19 -10.72 8.86
C ILE A 185 -6.76 -10.20 8.77
N PHE A 186 -6.44 -9.54 7.66
CA PHE A 186 -5.26 -8.69 7.52
C PHE A 186 -5.70 -7.24 7.47
N ALA A 187 -5.10 -6.38 8.30
CA ALA A 187 -5.52 -5.00 8.42
C ALA A 187 -4.32 -4.04 8.40
N CYS A 188 -4.49 -2.90 7.75
CA CYS A 188 -3.56 -1.78 7.78
C CYS A 188 -4.32 -0.46 7.67
N GLY A 189 -4.14 0.44 8.63
CA GLY A 189 -4.80 1.74 8.62
C GLY A 189 -4.68 2.47 9.96
N PRO A 190 -5.35 3.63 10.10
CA PRO A 190 -5.36 4.39 11.33
C PRO A 190 -6.22 3.72 12.42
N MET A 191 -5.97 4.06 13.68
CA MET A 191 -6.64 3.47 14.85
C MET A 191 -8.18 3.48 14.84
N PRO A 192 -8.89 4.46 14.24
CA PRO A 192 -10.36 4.39 14.19
C PRO A 192 -10.92 3.64 12.97
N MET A 193 -10.16 2.72 12.42
CA MET A 193 -10.59 1.88 11.29
C MET A 193 -11.54 0.77 11.73
#